data_256e6133b31535a2f1eee27c33c84851
#
_entry.id   256e6133b31535a2f1eee27c33c84851
#
_cell.length_a   1.000
_cell.length_b   1.000
_cell.length_c   1.000
_cell.angle_alpha   90.00
_cell.angle_beta   90.00
_cell.angle_gamma   90.00
#
_symmetry.space_group_name_H-M   'P 1'
#
loop_
_entity.id
_entity.type
_entity.pdbx_description
1 polymer ?
#
loop_
_entity_poly.entity_id
_entity_poly.type
_entity_poly.pdbx_seq_one_letter_code
_entity_poly.pdbx_strand_id
1 'polypeptide(L)'
;MTDPSSPATSRSVLALALPMTLAHVTTPLLGLFGAMVIGRLGDAALLGAMALGAVIFDAIFWSFGSLRMATAGLTAQAVGARDPGEVDRTLARALAAAALVGLSIVLAQVPIAAIAFRVSGASTEVVAGLSAYFHVRIFAAPFTLANYAILGSVLGRGRTDLGLAIQVAINLANIALTLAFVLGADLSVMGAGLATLVAEAAGTGLGLFVLARLGSRPLRVPLRAIRDPLALARMLSVNADVMIRTLLLVASIALFSALGARAGDVTLAANAVLWNLFLVGGFFLDGFATAAETLCGQAMGARDERAFRRAARLSLAWCLAFGGAIAGLFWLGGDRFIDAVTTNAEVRETARHYLLPAALAPLAAAVPFAFDGIYVGATWTRAMRNLMLAATLAYGVILAATQGAGWGNAGLWLSFLALLGARGIGQALAYPGLVARSFPAPVPLSAALVAGGRRPDLRLGRHDA
;
A
#
# COMPACT_ATOMS: atom_id res chain seq x y z
N MET A 1 18.80 11.54 11.66
CA MET A 1 19.10 10.40 10.77
C MET A 1 19.55 9.26 11.63
N THR A 2 18.81 8.15 11.66
CA THR A 2 19.35 6.93 12.25
C THR A 2 20.49 6.46 11.35
N ASP A 3 21.68 6.28 11.92
CA ASP A 3 22.82 5.73 11.19
C ASP A 3 22.40 4.36 10.62
N PRO A 4 22.50 4.14 9.29
CA PRO A 4 22.13 2.86 8.66
C PRO A 4 22.90 1.65 9.24
N SER A 5 24.01 1.91 9.94
CA SER A 5 24.80 0.90 10.62
C SER A 5 24.36 0.63 12.07
N SER A 6 23.43 1.43 12.63
CA SER A 6 22.95 1.18 13.98
C SER A 6 21.90 0.05 13.99
N PRO A 7 22.02 -0.90 14.94
CA PRO A 7 21.09 -2.02 15.01
C PRO A 7 19.64 -1.53 15.22
N ALA A 8 18.66 -2.11 14.52
CA ALA A 8 17.26 -1.82 14.72
C ALA A 8 16.87 -1.94 16.19
N THR A 9 16.15 -0.96 16.71
CA THR A 9 15.65 -0.90 18.09
C THR A 9 14.13 -0.72 18.09
N SER A 10 13.46 -1.02 19.19
CA SER A 10 12.02 -0.71 19.33
C SER A 10 11.72 0.77 19.08
N ARG A 11 12.63 1.67 19.51
CA ARG A 11 12.51 3.10 19.27
C ARG A 11 12.54 3.44 17.78
N SER A 12 13.43 2.81 17.00
CA SER A 12 13.50 3.05 15.55
C SER A 12 12.26 2.51 14.82
N VAL A 13 11.71 1.36 15.23
CA VAL A 13 10.46 0.83 14.68
C VAL A 13 9.30 1.78 14.96
N LEU A 14 9.12 2.22 16.21
CA LEU A 14 8.04 3.14 16.59
C LEU A 14 8.19 4.52 15.92
N ALA A 15 9.42 5.04 15.85
CA ALA A 15 9.68 6.33 15.20
C ALA A 15 9.34 6.33 13.70
N LEU A 16 9.43 5.19 13.04
CA LEU A 16 9.03 5.02 11.65
C LEU A 16 7.54 4.69 11.49
N ALA A 17 6.99 3.86 12.37
CA ALA A 17 5.60 3.41 12.29
C ALA A 17 4.59 4.49 12.63
N LEU A 18 4.78 5.22 13.75
CA LEU A 18 3.78 6.16 14.25
C LEU A 18 3.46 7.31 13.28
N PRO A 19 4.43 7.99 12.63
CA PRO A 19 4.11 9.01 11.65
C PRO A 19 3.29 8.46 10.48
N MET A 20 3.62 7.26 10.00
CA MET A 20 2.89 6.65 8.88
C MET A 20 1.49 6.19 9.27
N THR A 21 1.30 5.67 10.47
CA THR A 21 -0.04 5.39 11.01
C THR A 21 -0.91 6.64 11.00
N LEU A 22 -0.36 7.77 11.48
CA LEU A 22 -1.07 9.06 11.46
C LEU A 22 -1.39 9.51 10.03
N ALA A 23 -0.46 9.35 9.08
CA ALA A 23 -0.69 9.67 7.69
C ALA A 23 -1.84 8.85 7.09
N HIS A 24 -1.89 7.55 7.37
CA HIS A 24 -2.96 6.66 6.89
C HIS A 24 -4.34 7.00 7.47
N VAL A 25 -4.41 7.42 8.73
CA VAL A 25 -5.68 7.85 9.37
C VAL A 25 -6.20 9.16 8.79
N THR A 26 -5.34 10.06 8.31
CA THR A 26 -5.78 11.34 7.73
C THR A 26 -6.44 11.20 6.35
N THR A 27 -6.14 10.16 5.59
CA THR A 27 -6.64 9.98 4.22
C THR A 27 -8.16 9.74 4.16
N PRO A 28 -8.78 8.84 4.95
CA PRO A 28 -10.23 8.68 4.99
C PRO A 28 -10.97 9.94 5.44
N LEU A 29 -10.36 10.74 6.33
CA LEU A 29 -10.96 12.01 6.77
C LEU A 29 -11.13 12.99 5.61
N LEU A 30 -10.24 12.96 4.62
CA LEU A 30 -10.36 13.81 3.43
C LEU A 30 -11.60 13.47 2.60
N GLY A 31 -11.86 12.17 2.38
CA GLY A 31 -13.07 11.72 1.67
C GLY A 31 -14.36 12.13 2.40
N LEU A 32 -14.39 11.94 3.72
CA LEU A 32 -15.51 12.35 4.56
C LEU A 32 -15.74 13.86 4.50
N PHE A 33 -14.65 14.66 4.56
CA PHE A 33 -14.74 16.11 4.47
C PHE A 33 -15.28 16.58 3.12
N GLY A 34 -14.80 16.00 2.02
CA GLY A 34 -15.30 16.28 0.68
C GLY A 34 -16.79 16.00 0.55
N ALA A 35 -17.26 14.84 1.04
CA ALA A 35 -18.68 14.49 1.08
C ALA A 35 -19.50 15.48 1.93
N MET A 36 -18.95 15.92 3.07
CA MET A 36 -19.62 16.92 3.93
C MET A 36 -19.78 18.28 3.23
N VAL A 37 -18.75 18.73 2.49
CA VAL A 37 -18.79 20.01 1.76
C VAL A 37 -19.82 19.96 0.63
N ILE A 38 -19.83 18.88 -0.17
CA ILE A 38 -20.82 18.69 -1.25
C ILE A 38 -22.22 18.51 -0.68
N GLY A 39 -22.37 17.76 0.43
CA GLY A 39 -23.66 17.58 1.09
C GLY A 39 -24.33 18.88 1.56
N ARG A 40 -23.53 19.93 1.85
CA ARG A 40 -24.06 21.27 2.17
C ARG A 40 -24.71 22.01 0.99
N LEU A 41 -24.46 21.57 -0.24
CA LEU A 41 -25.15 22.12 -1.41
C LEU A 41 -26.62 21.67 -1.49
N GLY A 42 -27.04 20.67 -0.68
CA GLY A 42 -28.44 20.22 -0.60
C GLY A 42 -28.90 19.35 -1.78
N ASP A 43 -28.01 18.99 -2.70
CA ASP A 43 -28.31 18.18 -3.88
C ASP A 43 -27.82 16.74 -3.69
N ALA A 44 -28.76 15.80 -3.60
CA ALA A 44 -28.46 14.38 -3.42
C ALA A 44 -27.77 13.75 -4.63
N ALA A 45 -28.01 14.23 -5.85
CA ALA A 45 -27.37 13.72 -7.05
C ALA A 45 -25.86 14.07 -7.06
N LEU A 46 -25.51 15.29 -6.64
CA LEU A 46 -24.10 15.71 -6.52
C LEU A 46 -23.34 14.90 -5.45
N LEU A 47 -23.99 14.64 -4.31
CA LEU A 47 -23.41 13.79 -3.27
C LEU A 47 -23.20 12.36 -3.77
N GLY A 48 -24.17 11.79 -4.47
CA GLY A 48 -24.06 10.49 -5.12
C GLY A 48 -22.94 10.44 -6.17
N ALA A 49 -22.83 11.49 -6.99
CA ALA A 49 -21.78 11.64 -8.00
C ALA A 49 -20.37 11.65 -7.36
N MET A 50 -20.20 12.40 -6.26
CA MET A 50 -18.93 12.44 -5.53
C MET A 50 -18.58 11.09 -4.89
N ALA A 51 -19.56 10.42 -4.28
CA ALA A 51 -19.36 9.10 -3.67
C ALA A 51 -18.94 8.05 -4.72
N LEU A 52 -19.62 7.98 -5.86
CA LEU A 52 -19.25 7.10 -6.97
C LEU A 52 -17.89 7.46 -7.56
N GLY A 53 -17.61 8.76 -7.71
CA GLY A 53 -16.32 9.25 -8.19
C GLY A 53 -15.19 8.82 -7.28
N ALA A 54 -15.36 8.91 -5.95
CA ALA A 54 -14.36 8.43 -4.99
C ALA A 54 -14.08 6.93 -5.17
N VAL A 55 -15.11 6.10 -5.26
CA VAL A 55 -14.96 4.64 -5.49
C VAL A 55 -14.20 4.32 -6.79
N ILE A 56 -14.52 5.03 -7.88
CA ILE A 56 -13.86 4.83 -9.17
C ILE A 56 -12.37 5.18 -9.07
N PHE A 57 -12.03 6.35 -8.51
CA PHE A 57 -10.64 6.77 -8.40
C PHE A 57 -9.85 5.96 -7.38
N ASP A 58 -10.48 5.52 -6.29
CA ASP A 58 -9.86 4.61 -5.33
C ASP A 58 -9.53 3.27 -5.99
N ALA A 59 -10.44 2.71 -6.79
CA ALA A 59 -10.17 1.49 -7.54
C ALA A 59 -9.00 1.64 -8.53
N ILE A 60 -8.91 2.79 -9.23
CA ILE A 60 -7.81 3.10 -10.14
C ILE A 60 -6.49 3.22 -9.35
N PHE A 61 -6.43 4.12 -8.37
CA PHE A 61 -5.16 4.46 -7.73
C PHE A 61 -4.67 3.40 -6.74
N TRP A 62 -5.55 2.66 -6.09
CA TRP A 62 -5.15 1.55 -5.20
C TRP A 62 -4.38 0.46 -5.94
N SER A 63 -4.75 0.20 -7.20
CA SER A 63 -4.02 -0.73 -8.06
C SER A 63 -2.57 -0.31 -8.29
N PHE A 64 -2.29 1.00 -8.30
CA PHE A 64 -0.94 1.56 -8.48
C PHE A 64 -0.22 1.89 -7.17
N GLY A 65 -0.78 1.58 -6.02
CA GLY A 65 -0.09 1.69 -4.72
C GLY A 65 1.22 0.87 -4.67
N SER A 66 1.35 -0.14 -5.54
CA SER A 66 2.58 -0.88 -5.78
C SER A 66 3.77 0.01 -6.12
N LEU A 67 3.57 1.14 -6.81
CA LEU A 67 4.64 2.07 -7.18
C LEU A 67 5.29 2.69 -5.92
N ARG A 68 4.51 3.05 -4.90
CA ARG A 68 5.02 3.52 -3.61
C ARG A 68 5.87 2.45 -2.92
N MET A 69 5.31 1.24 -2.79
CA MET A 69 5.97 0.12 -2.12
C MET A 69 7.26 -0.30 -2.84
N ALA A 70 7.22 -0.49 -4.16
CA ALA A 70 8.41 -0.85 -4.93
C ALA A 70 9.50 0.22 -4.84
N THR A 71 9.12 1.50 -4.93
CA THR A 71 10.07 2.61 -4.81
C THR A 71 10.67 2.67 -3.41
N ALA A 72 9.88 2.43 -2.35
CA ALA A 72 10.38 2.45 -0.98
C ALA A 72 11.36 1.31 -0.72
N GLY A 73 11.02 0.08 -1.10
CA GLY A 73 11.91 -1.08 -0.94
C GLY A 73 13.23 -0.93 -1.70
N LEU A 74 13.18 -0.52 -2.98
CA LEU A 74 14.39 -0.31 -3.79
C LEU A 74 15.24 0.85 -3.26
N THR A 75 14.60 1.95 -2.85
CA THR A 75 15.30 3.09 -2.23
C THR A 75 15.94 2.69 -0.91
N ALA A 76 15.25 1.93 -0.06
CA ALA A 76 15.79 1.47 1.21
C ALA A 76 17.04 0.59 1.00
N GLN A 77 17.02 -0.30 0.00
CA GLN A 77 18.21 -1.10 -0.36
C GLN A 77 19.36 -0.22 -0.86
N ALA A 78 19.10 0.77 -1.70
CA ALA A 78 20.14 1.69 -2.18
C ALA A 78 20.74 2.53 -1.05
N VAL A 79 19.92 2.97 -0.08
CA VAL A 79 20.38 3.66 1.14
C VAL A 79 21.27 2.73 1.99
N GLY A 80 20.83 1.49 2.21
CA GLY A 80 21.59 0.49 2.94
C GLY A 80 22.93 0.16 2.28
N ALA A 81 22.95 0.10 0.94
CA ALA A 81 24.17 -0.09 0.15
C ALA A 81 25.08 1.16 0.11
N ARG A 82 24.65 2.28 0.71
CA ARG A 82 25.34 3.58 0.66
C ARG A 82 25.60 4.08 -0.77
N ASP A 83 24.66 3.81 -1.69
CA ASP A 83 24.72 4.29 -3.08
C ASP A 83 23.69 5.42 -3.31
N PRO A 84 24.05 6.69 -3.07
CA PRO A 84 23.16 7.82 -3.30
C PRO A 84 22.79 8.00 -4.78
N GLY A 85 23.67 7.55 -5.69
CA GLY A 85 23.38 7.58 -7.12
C GLY A 85 22.24 6.63 -7.49
N GLU A 86 22.19 5.40 -6.91
CA GLU A 86 21.08 4.48 -7.15
C GLU A 86 19.79 4.94 -6.49
N VAL A 87 19.85 5.64 -5.37
CA VAL A 87 18.67 6.29 -4.75
C VAL A 87 18.03 7.29 -5.75
N ASP A 88 18.84 8.14 -6.38
CA ASP A 88 18.33 9.11 -7.35
C ASP A 88 17.88 8.43 -8.66
N ARG A 89 18.59 7.40 -9.13
CA ARG A 89 18.18 6.60 -10.31
C ARG A 89 16.87 5.87 -10.07
N THR A 90 16.67 5.27 -8.90
CA THR A 90 15.42 4.60 -8.52
C THR A 90 14.24 5.58 -8.55
N LEU A 91 14.40 6.76 -7.93
CA LEU A 91 13.37 7.78 -7.95
C LEU A 91 13.09 8.32 -9.36
N ALA A 92 14.13 8.57 -10.17
CA ALA A 92 13.97 9.04 -11.54
C ALA A 92 13.19 8.03 -12.41
N ARG A 93 13.49 6.73 -12.29
CA ARG A 93 12.75 5.65 -12.97
C ARG A 93 11.29 5.58 -12.48
N ALA A 94 11.07 5.72 -11.17
CA ALA A 94 9.72 5.69 -10.61
C ALA A 94 8.89 6.91 -11.06
N LEU A 95 9.48 8.11 -11.13
CA LEU A 95 8.82 9.30 -11.67
C LEU A 95 8.53 9.17 -13.17
N ALA A 96 9.43 8.59 -13.94
CA ALA A 96 9.20 8.31 -15.35
C ALA A 96 8.05 7.31 -15.55
N ALA A 97 8.00 6.25 -14.74
CA ALA A 97 6.89 5.29 -14.75
C ALA A 97 5.57 5.95 -14.31
N ALA A 98 5.58 6.79 -13.29
CA ALA A 98 4.43 7.57 -12.83
C ALA A 98 3.87 8.49 -13.94
N ALA A 99 4.76 9.20 -14.64
CA ALA A 99 4.38 10.06 -15.75
C ALA A 99 3.80 9.25 -16.91
N LEU A 100 4.44 8.14 -17.30
CA LEU A 100 3.97 7.28 -18.38
C LEU A 100 2.59 6.68 -18.07
N VAL A 101 2.45 6.06 -16.90
CA VAL A 101 1.18 5.44 -16.49
C VAL A 101 0.09 6.49 -16.26
N GLY A 102 0.42 7.58 -15.58
CA GLY A 102 -0.53 8.66 -15.34
C GLY A 102 -1.03 9.31 -16.64
N LEU A 103 -0.14 9.54 -17.59
CA LEU A 103 -0.54 10.04 -18.91
C LEU A 103 -1.37 9.01 -19.68
N SER A 104 -1.04 7.73 -19.58
CA SER A 104 -1.85 6.65 -20.19
C SER A 104 -3.26 6.61 -19.62
N ILE A 105 -3.43 6.84 -18.30
CA ILE A 105 -4.74 6.93 -17.65
C ILE A 105 -5.51 8.14 -18.20
N VAL A 106 -4.87 9.30 -18.33
CA VAL A 106 -5.50 10.50 -18.91
C VAL A 106 -5.91 10.27 -20.36
N LEU A 107 -5.05 9.66 -21.18
CA LEU A 107 -5.38 9.34 -22.57
C LEU A 107 -6.51 8.32 -22.69
N ALA A 108 -6.60 7.39 -21.75
CA ALA A 108 -7.66 6.38 -21.67
C ALA A 108 -8.93 6.87 -20.96
N GLN A 109 -9.05 8.17 -20.64
CA GLN A 109 -10.19 8.70 -19.88
C GLN A 109 -11.57 8.36 -20.48
N VAL A 110 -11.69 8.38 -21.81
CA VAL A 110 -12.97 8.10 -22.49
C VAL A 110 -13.43 6.65 -22.27
N PRO A 111 -12.64 5.61 -22.58
CA PRO A 111 -13.07 4.24 -22.30
C PRO A 111 -13.21 3.95 -20.81
N ILE A 112 -12.39 4.54 -19.93
CA ILE A 112 -12.54 4.37 -18.48
C ILE A 112 -13.89 4.96 -18.01
N ALA A 113 -14.21 6.18 -18.42
CA ALA A 113 -15.49 6.82 -18.11
C ALA A 113 -16.69 6.00 -18.62
N ALA A 114 -16.62 5.54 -19.87
CA ALA A 114 -17.71 4.75 -20.48
C ALA A 114 -18.00 3.46 -19.71
N ILE A 115 -16.95 2.75 -19.29
CA ILE A 115 -17.09 1.52 -18.47
C ILE A 115 -17.62 1.87 -17.08
N ALA A 116 -17.01 2.85 -16.40
CA ALA A 116 -17.36 3.23 -15.04
C ALA A 116 -18.81 3.72 -14.92
N PHE A 117 -19.24 4.57 -15.86
CA PHE A 117 -20.60 5.12 -15.85
C PHE A 117 -21.66 4.05 -16.19
N ARG A 118 -21.34 3.13 -17.12
CA ARG A 118 -22.23 2.01 -17.44
C ARG A 118 -22.40 1.03 -16.28
N VAL A 119 -21.32 0.72 -15.58
CA VAL A 119 -21.33 -0.23 -14.45
C VAL A 119 -21.96 0.40 -13.21
N SER A 120 -21.91 1.73 -13.05
CA SER A 120 -22.46 2.40 -11.86
C SER A 120 -23.97 2.22 -11.69
N GLY A 121 -24.73 2.03 -12.78
CA GLY A 121 -26.20 1.94 -12.73
C GLY A 121 -26.91 3.17 -12.17
N ALA A 122 -26.23 4.32 -12.12
CA ALA A 122 -26.73 5.54 -11.51
C ALA A 122 -27.71 6.29 -12.43
N SER A 123 -28.53 7.16 -11.83
CA SER A 123 -29.44 8.03 -12.57
C SER A 123 -28.69 9.00 -13.50
N THR A 124 -29.36 9.53 -14.50
CA THR A 124 -28.80 10.49 -15.47
C THR A 124 -28.18 11.72 -14.78
N GLU A 125 -28.85 12.19 -13.72
CA GLU A 125 -28.40 13.37 -12.94
C GLU A 125 -27.11 13.07 -12.20
N VAL A 126 -27.01 11.92 -11.54
CA VAL A 126 -25.79 11.47 -10.86
C VAL A 126 -24.66 11.27 -11.86
N VAL A 127 -24.92 10.68 -13.04
CA VAL A 127 -23.92 10.49 -14.10
C VAL A 127 -23.45 11.84 -14.65
N ALA A 128 -24.29 12.85 -14.77
CA ALA A 128 -23.89 14.19 -15.21
C ALA A 128 -22.90 14.82 -14.21
N GLY A 129 -23.21 14.80 -12.89
CA GLY A 129 -22.30 15.28 -11.85
C GLY A 129 -21.00 14.47 -11.79
N LEU A 130 -21.09 13.13 -11.90
CA LEU A 130 -19.94 12.24 -11.94
C LEU A 130 -19.03 12.54 -13.13
N SER A 131 -19.60 12.81 -14.31
CA SER A 131 -18.85 13.18 -15.51
C SER A 131 -18.08 14.49 -15.32
N ALA A 132 -18.73 15.51 -14.74
CA ALA A 132 -18.08 16.79 -14.46
C ALA A 132 -16.91 16.64 -13.49
N TYR A 133 -17.07 15.86 -12.44
CA TYR A 133 -16.01 15.53 -11.48
C TYR A 133 -14.87 14.72 -12.11
N PHE A 134 -15.23 13.65 -12.84
CA PHE A 134 -14.29 12.68 -13.41
C PHE A 134 -13.33 13.33 -14.40
N HIS A 135 -13.84 14.10 -15.36
CA HIS A 135 -13.03 14.70 -16.43
C HIS A 135 -12.03 15.74 -15.94
N VAL A 136 -12.26 16.33 -14.76
CA VAL A 136 -11.28 17.22 -14.12
C VAL A 136 -10.29 16.42 -13.27
N ARG A 137 -10.80 15.53 -12.41
CA ARG A 137 -9.96 14.79 -11.47
C ARG A 137 -8.99 13.83 -12.15
N ILE A 138 -9.32 13.28 -13.34
CA ILE A 138 -8.46 12.34 -14.06
C ILE A 138 -7.09 12.94 -14.39
N PHE A 139 -7.01 14.27 -14.61
CA PHE A 139 -5.75 14.97 -14.85
C PHE A 139 -4.83 14.99 -13.62
N ALA A 140 -5.32 14.65 -12.44
CA ALA A 140 -4.48 14.47 -11.27
C ALA A 140 -3.64 13.17 -11.33
N ALA A 141 -3.97 12.20 -12.19
CA ALA A 141 -3.34 10.89 -12.21
C ALA A 141 -1.79 10.94 -12.32
N PRO A 142 -1.15 11.72 -13.19
CA PRO A 142 0.31 11.82 -13.23
C PRO A 142 0.91 12.34 -11.92
N PHE A 143 0.25 13.28 -11.26
CA PHE A 143 0.71 13.88 -10.00
C PHE A 143 0.50 12.93 -8.83
N THR A 144 -0.65 12.27 -8.73
CA THR A 144 -0.93 11.26 -7.69
C THR A 144 0.10 10.12 -7.76
N LEU A 145 0.39 9.62 -8.95
CA LEU A 145 1.41 8.56 -9.12
C LEU A 145 2.83 9.08 -8.85
N ALA A 146 3.15 10.33 -9.21
CA ALA A 146 4.42 10.97 -8.84
C ALA A 146 4.55 11.12 -7.33
N ASN A 147 3.47 11.48 -6.62
CA ASN A 147 3.44 11.54 -5.16
C ASN A 147 3.66 10.16 -4.53
N TYR A 148 3.14 9.07 -5.12
CA TYR A 148 3.47 7.71 -4.68
C TYR A 148 4.97 7.41 -4.81
N ALA A 149 5.60 7.76 -5.93
CA ALA A 149 7.04 7.58 -6.12
C ALA A 149 7.88 8.43 -5.13
N ILE A 150 7.50 9.68 -4.94
CA ILE A 150 8.14 10.62 -3.99
C ILE A 150 8.01 10.08 -2.57
N LEU A 151 6.80 9.72 -2.14
CA LEU A 151 6.54 9.17 -0.81
C LEU A 151 7.33 7.88 -0.61
N GLY A 152 7.34 6.96 -1.59
CA GLY A 152 8.17 5.75 -1.54
C GLY A 152 9.66 6.06 -1.33
N SER A 153 10.21 7.04 -2.06
CA SER A 153 11.61 7.46 -1.88
C SER A 153 11.89 8.05 -0.49
N VAL A 154 10.97 8.86 0.02
CA VAL A 154 11.08 9.46 1.37
C VAL A 154 11.05 8.38 2.46
N LEU A 155 10.12 7.41 2.33
CA LEU A 155 9.97 6.28 3.26
C LEU A 155 11.19 5.36 3.23
N GLY A 156 11.69 5.00 2.04
CA GLY A 156 12.88 4.16 1.89
C GLY A 156 14.14 4.78 2.51
N ARG A 157 14.19 6.11 2.57
CA ARG A 157 15.26 6.86 3.29
C ARG A 157 15.06 6.88 4.82
N GLY A 158 13.98 6.29 5.35
CA GLY A 158 13.65 6.31 6.77
C GLY A 158 13.14 7.68 7.28
N ARG A 159 12.61 8.52 6.40
CA ARG A 159 12.09 9.85 6.75
C ARG A 159 10.57 9.87 6.73
N THR A 160 9.97 9.00 7.55
CA THR A 160 8.50 8.91 7.70
C THR A 160 7.87 10.18 8.27
N ASP A 161 8.64 10.97 9.02
CA ASP A 161 8.31 12.31 9.49
C ASP A 161 8.00 13.26 8.30
N LEU A 162 8.85 13.26 7.29
CA LEU A 162 8.64 14.05 6.07
C LEU A 162 7.52 13.46 5.21
N GLY A 163 7.38 12.13 5.19
CA GLY A 163 6.26 11.47 4.53
C GLY A 163 4.91 11.94 5.09
N LEU A 164 4.78 11.95 6.42
CA LEU A 164 3.61 12.50 7.10
C LEU A 164 3.40 13.99 6.76
N ALA A 165 4.46 14.80 6.84
CA ALA A 165 4.36 16.24 6.59
C ALA A 165 3.86 16.54 5.16
N ILE A 166 4.39 15.84 4.15
CA ILE A 166 3.95 15.96 2.75
C ILE A 166 2.48 15.55 2.62
N GLN A 167 2.09 14.39 3.18
CA GLN A 167 0.72 13.89 3.09
C GLN A 167 -0.28 14.83 3.77
N VAL A 168 0.04 15.33 4.96
CA VAL A 168 -0.79 16.30 5.67
C VAL A 168 -0.90 17.61 4.89
N ALA A 169 0.19 18.08 4.30
CA ALA A 169 0.18 19.31 3.48
C ALA A 169 -0.73 19.15 2.23
N ILE A 170 -0.67 18.00 1.54
CA ILE A 170 -1.56 17.69 0.41
C ILE A 170 -3.02 17.67 0.88
N ASN A 171 -3.32 16.99 2.00
CA ASN A 171 -4.67 16.86 2.52
C ASN A 171 -5.23 18.23 2.96
N LEU A 172 -4.45 19.05 3.66
CA LEU A 172 -4.87 20.40 4.06
C LEU A 172 -5.07 21.32 2.86
N ALA A 173 -4.17 21.26 1.86
CA ALA A 173 -4.34 22.01 0.62
C ALA A 173 -5.62 21.60 -0.11
N ASN A 174 -5.89 20.29 -0.20
CA ASN A 174 -7.12 19.78 -0.82
C ASN A 174 -8.36 20.27 -0.08
N ILE A 175 -8.39 20.24 1.25
CA ILE A 175 -9.50 20.74 2.07
C ILE A 175 -9.73 22.24 1.81
N ALA A 176 -8.67 23.06 1.89
CA ALA A 176 -8.77 24.50 1.67
C ALA A 176 -9.23 24.85 0.26
N LEU A 177 -8.69 24.16 -0.76
CA LEU A 177 -9.08 24.36 -2.16
C LEU A 177 -10.49 23.86 -2.43
N THR A 178 -10.93 22.76 -1.80
CA THR A 178 -12.31 22.28 -1.92
C THR A 178 -13.30 23.31 -1.37
N LEU A 179 -13.03 23.90 -0.21
CA LEU A 179 -13.84 25.01 0.33
C LEU A 179 -13.86 26.20 -0.62
N ALA A 180 -12.69 26.63 -1.11
CA ALA A 180 -12.57 27.79 -2.00
C ALA A 180 -13.29 27.56 -3.34
N PHE A 181 -13.13 26.41 -3.96
CA PHE A 181 -13.71 26.17 -5.29
C PHE A 181 -15.17 25.75 -5.24
N VAL A 182 -15.58 24.93 -4.25
CA VAL A 182 -16.97 24.46 -4.16
C VAL A 182 -17.88 25.55 -3.58
N LEU A 183 -17.50 26.17 -2.46
CA LEU A 183 -18.34 27.15 -1.76
C LEU A 183 -18.01 28.60 -2.15
N GLY A 184 -16.74 28.91 -2.44
CA GLY A 184 -16.31 30.28 -2.77
C GLY A 184 -16.51 30.64 -4.24
N ALA A 185 -16.19 29.71 -5.16
CA ALA A 185 -16.29 29.92 -6.61
C ALA A 185 -17.51 29.22 -7.24
N ASP A 186 -18.33 28.54 -6.44
CA ASP A 186 -19.59 27.87 -6.83
C ASP A 186 -19.40 26.82 -7.96
N LEU A 187 -18.24 26.16 -7.96
CA LEU A 187 -17.88 25.17 -8.99
C LEU A 187 -18.43 23.75 -8.71
N SER A 188 -19.23 23.59 -7.65
CA SER A 188 -19.89 22.31 -7.32
C SER A 188 -18.89 21.13 -7.26
N VAL A 189 -19.26 19.94 -7.75
CA VAL A 189 -18.40 18.74 -7.78
C VAL A 189 -17.17 18.90 -8.68
N MET A 190 -17.24 19.72 -9.73
CA MET A 190 -16.08 20.06 -10.56
C MET A 190 -15.01 20.76 -9.74
N GLY A 191 -15.42 21.65 -8.81
CA GLY A 191 -14.52 22.32 -7.88
C GLY A 191 -13.75 21.36 -6.97
N ALA A 192 -14.40 20.28 -6.50
CA ALA A 192 -13.75 19.25 -5.72
C ALA A 192 -12.71 18.45 -6.55
N GLY A 193 -13.01 18.18 -7.82
CA GLY A 193 -12.06 17.56 -8.76
C GLY A 193 -10.84 18.46 -9.01
N LEU A 194 -11.07 19.75 -9.23
CA LEU A 194 -10.01 20.75 -9.43
C LEU A 194 -9.16 20.95 -8.17
N ALA A 195 -9.77 20.97 -6.99
CA ALA A 195 -9.07 21.04 -5.71
C ALA A 195 -8.07 19.89 -5.55
N THR A 196 -8.52 18.67 -5.90
CA THR A 196 -7.64 17.51 -5.87
C THR A 196 -6.50 17.60 -6.89
N LEU A 197 -6.77 18.02 -8.12
CA LEU A 197 -5.74 18.20 -9.14
C LEU A 197 -4.67 19.20 -8.68
N VAL A 198 -5.07 20.37 -8.18
CA VAL A 198 -4.14 21.40 -7.72
C VAL A 198 -3.37 20.96 -6.48
N ALA A 199 -4.04 20.30 -5.52
CA ALA A 199 -3.40 19.81 -4.30
C ALA A 199 -2.34 18.73 -4.62
N GLU A 200 -2.64 17.79 -5.51
CA GLU A 200 -1.70 16.73 -5.93
C GLU A 200 -0.51 17.31 -6.72
N ALA A 201 -0.75 18.27 -7.59
CA ALA A 201 0.31 18.96 -8.33
C ALA A 201 1.22 19.75 -7.38
N ALA A 202 0.64 20.53 -6.45
CA ALA A 202 1.38 21.25 -5.41
C ALA A 202 2.17 20.29 -4.50
N GLY A 203 1.56 19.13 -4.13
CA GLY A 203 2.21 18.07 -3.38
C GLY A 203 3.42 17.49 -4.09
N THR A 204 3.33 17.27 -5.40
CA THR A 204 4.47 16.83 -6.23
C THR A 204 5.60 17.86 -6.19
N GLY A 205 5.28 19.16 -6.35
CA GLY A 205 6.26 20.23 -6.22
C GLY A 205 6.91 20.28 -4.84
N LEU A 206 6.11 20.22 -3.78
CA LEU A 206 6.59 20.18 -2.39
C LEU A 206 7.48 18.97 -2.13
N GLY A 207 7.06 17.79 -2.56
CA GLY A 207 7.82 16.56 -2.38
C GLY A 207 9.17 16.57 -3.10
N LEU A 208 9.22 17.07 -4.33
CA LEU A 208 10.47 17.26 -5.08
C LEU A 208 11.37 18.30 -4.40
N PHE A 209 10.81 19.37 -3.87
CA PHE A 209 11.54 20.38 -3.10
C PHE A 209 12.15 19.78 -1.83
N VAL A 210 11.38 19.01 -1.06
CA VAL A 210 11.86 18.31 0.15
C VAL A 210 13.00 17.37 -0.22
N LEU A 211 12.87 16.58 -1.27
CA LEU A 211 13.90 15.65 -1.74
C LEU A 211 15.16 16.40 -2.20
N ALA A 212 15.01 17.54 -2.87
CA ALA A 212 16.14 18.40 -3.26
C ALA A 212 16.89 18.94 -2.02
N ARG A 213 16.16 19.30 -0.94
CA ARG A 213 16.76 19.70 0.35
C ARG A 213 17.50 18.55 1.04
N LEU A 214 17.11 17.30 0.77
CA LEU A 214 17.82 16.09 1.22
C LEU A 214 19.01 15.73 0.30
N GLY A 215 19.36 16.57 -0.67
CA GLY A 215 20.45 16.35 -1.61
C GLY A 215 20.12 15.46 -2.80
N SER A 216 18.87 15.07 -2.97
CA SER A 216 18.44 14.23 -4.11
C SER A 216 18.22 15.10 -5.37
N ARG A 217 18.66 14.59 -6.50
CA ARG A 217 18.58 15.30 -7.79
C ARG A 217 18.07 14.38 -8.91
N PRO A 218 16.85 13.82 -8.80
CA PRO A 218 16.34 12.83 -9.75
C PRO A 218 16.24 13.37 -11.18
N LEU A 219 15.95 14.66 -11.34
CA LEU A 219 15.85 15.32 -12.64
C LEU A 219 17.20 15.53 -13.33
N ARG A 220 18.33 15.31 -12.64
CA ARG A 220 19.69 15.37 -13.23
C ARG A 220 20.22 13.98 -13.62
N VAL A 221 19.47 12.93 -13.37
CA VAL A 221 19.84 11.57 -13.77
C VAL A 221 19.82 11.47 -15.29
N PRO A 222 20.92 11.04 -15.93
CA PRO A 222 20.97 10.95 -17.39
C PRO A 222 19.98 9.91 -17.92
N LEU A 223 19.39 10.18 -19.07
CA LEU A 223 18.35 9.33 -19.68
C LEU A 223 18.81 7.88 -19.88
N ARG A 224 20.10 7.68 -20.16
CA ARG A 224 20.69 6.32 -20.29
C ARG A 224 20.56 5.51 -18.99
N ALA A 225 20.73 6.14 -17.83
CA ALA A 225 20.60 5.48 -16.53
C ALA A 225 19.14 5.21 -16.16
N ILE A 226 18.20 6.03 -16.65
CA ILE A 226 16.76 5.79 -16.50
C ILE A 226 16.34 4.60 -17.36
N ARG A 227 16.87 4.50 -18.59
CA ARG A 227 16.54 3.46 -19.59
C ARG A 227 17.34 2.16 -19.42
N ASP A 228 18.10 2.00 -18.33
CA ASP A 228 18.80 0.72 -18.05
C ASP A 228 17.80 -0.44 -18.04
N PRO A 229 17.90 -1.40 -18.99
CA PRO A 229 16.89 -2.42 -19.17
C PRO A 229 16.81 -3.39 -17.97
N LEU A 230 17.93 -3.69 -17.33
CA LEU A 230 17.95 -4.59 -16.18
C LEU A 230 17.30 -3.95 -14.96
N ALA A 231 17.61 -2.68 -14.69
CA ALA A 231 17.02 -1.95 -13.58
C ALA A 231 15.52 -1.68 -13.80
N LEU A 232 15.11 -1.35 -15.04
CA LEU A 232 13.70 -1.21 -15.38
C LEU A 232 12.95 -2.54 -15.26
N ALA A 233 13.50 -3.64 -15.79
CA ALA A 233 12.88 -4.96 -15.65
C ALA A 233 12.71 -5.36 -14.18
N ARG A 234 13.72 -5.09 -13.33
CA ARG A 234 13.64 -5.32 -11.89
C ARG A 234 12.51 -4.49 -11.26
N MET A 235 12.47 -3.18 -11.52
CA MET A 235 11.45 -2.29 -10.97
C MET A 235 10.05 -2.68 -11.44
N LEU A 236 9.86 -2.97 -12.73
CA LEU A 236 8.58 -3.40 -13.29
C LEU A 236 8.14 -4.75 -12.72
N SER A 237 9.06 -5.71 -12.57
CA SER A 237 8.75 -7.01 -11.95
C SER A 237 8.27 -6.83 -10.51
N VAL A 238 8.98 -6.03 -9.70
CA VAL A 238 8.58 -5.73 -8.31
C VAL A 238 7.20 -5.07 -8.27
N ASN A 239 6.96 -4.07 -9.13
CA ASN A 239 5.65 -3.41 -9.21
C ASN A 239 4.54 -4.39 -9.62
N ALA A 240 4.75 -5.20 -10.65
CA ALA A 240 3.77 -6.16 -11.14
C ALA A 240 3.43 -7.22 -10.08
N ASP A 241 4.43 -7.75 -9.38
CA ASP A 241 4.21 -8.74 -8.33
C ASP A 241 3.37 -8.17 -7.17
N VAL A 242 3.69 -6.94 -6.72
CA VAL A 242 2.94 -6.26 -5.66
C VAL A 242 1.52 -5.90 -6.14
N MET A 243 1.37 -5.46 -7.39
CA MET A 243 0.07 -5.15 -7.99
C MET A 243 -0.81 -6.40 -8.06
N ILE A 244 -0.30 -7.53 -8.58
CA ILE A 244 -1.05 -8.80 -8.64
C ILE A 244 -1.48 -9.23 -7.23
N ARG A 245 -0.58 -9.16 -6.25
CA ARG A 245 -0.91 -9.45 -4.85
C ARG A 245 -2.04 -8.56 -4.33
N THR A 246 -2.01 -7.27 -4.64
CA THR A 246 -3.04 -6.31 -4.21
C THR A 246 -4.37 -6.58 -4.89
N LEU A 247 -4.38 -6.88 -6.20
CA LEU A 247 -5.59 -7.23 -6.93
C LEU A 247 -6.24 -8.52 -6.38
N LEU A 248 -5.45 -9.53 -6.01
CA LEU A 248 -5.96 -10.74 -5.37
C LEU A 248 -6.62 -10.45 -4.01
N LEU A 249 -6.02 -9.54 -3.21
CA LEU A 249 -6.61 -9.12 -1.94
C LEU A 249 -7.93 -8.37 -2.16
N VAL A 250 -7.94 -7.39 -3.07
CA VAL A 250 -9.15 -6.62 -3.41
C VAL A 250 -10.25 -7.52 -3.94
N ALA A 251 -9.92 -8.48 -4.81
CA ALA A 251 -10.88 -9.46 -5.31
C ALA A 251 -11.47 -10.33 -4.19
N SER A 252 -10.65 -10.74 -3.22
CA SER A 252 -11.10 -11.50 -2.05
C SER A 252 -12.07 -10.70 -1.18
N ILE A 253 -11.78 -9.41 -0.97
CA ILE A 253 -12.64 -8.47 -0.23
C ILE A 253 -13.96 -8.23 -0.99
N ALA A 254 -13.87 -8.02 -2.30
CA ALA A 254 -15.05 -7.82 -3.13
C ALA A 254 -15.97 -9.06 -3.12
N LEU A 255 -15.39 -10.26 -3.15
CA LEU A 255 -16.14 -11.51 -3.06
C LEU A 255 -16.82 -11.66 -1.68
N PHE A 256 -16.11 -11.32 -0.57
CA PHE A 256 -16.69 -11.27 0.76
C PHE A 256 -17.91 -10.34 0.81
N SER A 257 -17.79 -9.13 0.28
CA SER A 257 -18.87 -8.14 0.25
C SER A 257 -20.05 -8.60 -0.61
N ALA A 258 -19.78 -9.16 -1.80
CA ALA A 258 -20.81 -9.65 -2.71
C ALA A 258 -21.62 -10.81 -2.13
N LEU A 259 -20.98 -11.72 -1.42
CA LEU A 259 -21.66 -12.81 -0.74
C LEU A 259 -22.41 -12.34 0.52
N GLY A 260 -21.86 -11.34 1.23
CA GLY A 260 -22.57 -10.67 2.32
C GLY A 260 -23.88 -10.02 1.84
N ALA A 261 -23.87 -9.39 0.65
CA ALA A 261 -25.06 -8.82 0.04
C ALA A 261 -26.14 -9.89 -0.29
N ARG A 262 -25.72 -11.08 -0.73
CA ARG A 262 -26.65 -12.20 -0.98
C ARG A 262 -27.30 -12.77 0.29
N ALA A 263 -26.67 -12.54 1.45
CA ALA A 263 -27.18 -12.99 2.74
C ALA A 263 -28.25 -12.04 3.33
N GLY A 264 -28.59 -10.96 2.61
CA GLY A 264 -29.60 -9.97 2.96
C GLY A 264 -29.05 -8.64 3.44
N ASP A 265 -29.89 -7.60 3.38
CA ASP A 265 -29.49 -6.20 3.65
C ASP A 265 -28.99 -5.99 5.08
N VAL A 266 -29.62 -6.63 6.07
CA VAL A 266 -29.19 -6.56 7.48
C VAL A 266 -27.79 -7.12 7.67
N THR A 267 -27.48 -8.27 7.04
CA THR A 267 -26.17 -8.91 7.10
C THR A 267 -25.13 -8.05 6.40
N LEU A 268 -25.45 -7.51 5.23
CA LEU A 268 -24.57 -6.60 4.50
C LEU A 268 -24.24 -5.36 5.34
N ALA A 269 -25.25 -4.72 5.94
CA ALA A 269 -25.06 -3.55 6.79
C ALA A 269 -24.22 -3.88 8.04
N ALA A 270 -24.49 -5.00 8.70
CA ALA A 270 -23.71 -5.47 9.84
C ALA A 270 -22.24 -5.72 9.47
N ASN A 271 -22.00 -6.40 8.34
CA ASN A 271 -20.64 -6.61 7.83
C ASN A 271 -19.92 -5.29 7.50
N ALA A 272 -20.63 -4.30 6.95
CA ALA A 272 -20.06 -2.98 6.67
C ALA A 272 -19.64 -2.26 7.96
N VAL A 273 -20.44 -2.33 9.03
CA VAL A 273 -20.09 -1.79 10.35
C VAL A 273 -18.83 -2.46 10.90
N LEU A 274 -18.77 -3.79 10.88
CA LEU A 274 -17.64 -4.58 11.36
C LEU A 274 -16.38 -4.39 10.49
N TRP A 275 -16.55 -4.18 9.18
CA TRP A 275 -15.46 -3.90 8.26
C TRP A 275 -14.74 -2.59 8.59
N ASN A 276 -15.46 -1.57 9.06
CA ASN A 276 -14.82 -0.32 9.50
C ASN A 276 -13.86 -0.54 10.69
N LEU A 277 -14.17 -1.46 11.61
CA LEU A 277 -13.23 -1.86 12.67
C LEU A 277 -11.95 -2.46 12.09
N PHE A 278 -12.09 -3.36 11.13
CA PHE A 278 -10.94 -3.97 10.46
C PHE A 278 -10.08 -2.94 9.72
N LEU A 279 -10.70 -1.99 9.00
CA LEU A 279 -9.98 -0.92 8.30
C LEU A 279 -9.15 -0.06 9.25
N VAL A 280 -9.75 0.36 10.38
CA VAL A 280 -9.02 1.13 11.41
C VAL A 280 -7.82 0.34 11.92
N GLY A 281 -8.01 -0.94 12.25
CA GLY A 281 -6.90 -1.83 12.65
C GLY A 281 -5.82 -1.94 11.56
N GLY A 282 -6.24 -2.05 10.29
CA GLY A 282 -5.34 -2.11 9.13
C GLY A 282 -4.43 -0.89 9.00
N PHE A 283 -4.94 0.33 9.22
CA PHE A 283 -4.14 1.56 9.16
C PHE A 283 -3.00 1.56 10.19
N PHE A 284 -3.25 1.06 11.40
CA PHE A 284 -2.20 0.91 12.40
C PHE A 284 -1.15 -0.12 11.98
N LEU A 285 -1.56 -1.27 11.48
CA LEU A 285 -0.65 -2.32 11.04
C LEU A 285 0.18 -1.90 9.82
N ASP A 286 -0.38 -1.09 8.91
CA ASP A 286 0.33 -0.60 7.71
C ASP A 286 1.48 0.36 8.08
N GLY A 287 1.35 1.13 9.16
CA GLY A 287 2.46 1.91 9.71
C GLY A 287 3.65 1.03 10.13
N PHE A 288 3.40 -0.09 10.80
CA PHE A 288 4.45 -1.04 11.18
C PHE A 288 5.00 -1.81 9.98
N ALA A 289 4.17 -2.13 8.98
CA ALA A 289 4.61 -2.71 7.72
C ALA A 289 5.60 -1.77 7.00
N THR A 290 5.32 -0.46 6.99
CA THR A 290 6.22 0.56 6.42
C THR A 290 7.55 0.64 7.19
N ALA A 291 7.54 0.54 8.52
CA ALA A 291 8.76 0.47 9.31
C ALA A 291 9.59 -0.79 8.99
N ALA A 292 8.93 -1.95 8.85
CA ALA A 292 9.56 -3.20 8.44
C ALA A 292 10.17 -3.09 7.04
N GLU A 293 9.44 -2.52 6.08
CA GLU A 293 9.89 -2.28 4.70
C GLU A 293 11.18 -1.47 4.67
N THR A 294 11.23 -0.37 5.41
CA THR A 294 12.39 0.51 5.47
C THR A 294 13.59 -0.17 6.13
N LEU A 295 13.41 -0.69 7.36
CA LEU A 295 14.53 -1.25 8.14
C LEU A 295 15.09 -2.53 7.52
N CYS A 296 14.22 -3.44 7.06
CA CYS A 296 14.64 -4.65 6.39
C CYS A 296 15.27 -4.36 5.02
N GLY A 297 14.74 -3.37 4.28
CA GLY A 297 15.32 -2.94 3.01
C GLY A 297 16.73 -2.38 3.18
N GLN A 298 16.94 -1.52 4.17
CA GLN A 298 18.26 -0.97 4.47
C GLN A 298 19.25 -2.05 4.91
N ALA A 299 18.83 -2.98 5.78
CA ALA A 299 19.67 -4.09 6.21
C ALA A 299 20.01 -5.05 5.05
N MET A 300 19.07 -5.28 4.13
CA MET A 300 19.28 -6.06 2.91
C MET A 300 20.31 -5.39 2.00
N GLY A 301 20.20 -4.09 1.77
CA GLY A 301 21.15 -3.30 0.99
C GLY A 301 22.55 -3.28 1.61
N ALA A 302 22.63 -3.20 2.92
CA ALA A 302 23.88 -3.28 3.67
C ALA A 302 24.49 -4.70 3.73
N ARG A 303 23.78 -5.73 3.24
CA ARG A 303 24.13 -7.16 3.35
C ARG A 303 24.34 -7.62 4.80
N ASP A 304 23.65 -7.00 5.76
CA ASP A 304 23.73 -7.34 7.19
C ASP A 304 22.55 -8.23 7.59
N GLU A 305 22.79 -9.55 7.62
CA GLU A 305 21.81 -10.54 8.03
C GLU A 305 21.34 -10.36 9.47
N ARG A 306 22.25 -9.97 10.39
CA ARG A 306 21.91 -9.81 11.81
C ARG A 306 20.96 -8.63 12.01
N ALA A 307 21.26 -7.50 11.36
CA ALA A 307 20.38 -6.33 11.36
C ALA A 307 19.03 -6.66 10.71
N PHE A 308 19.03 -7.39 9.59
CA PHE A 308 17.81 -7.81 8.90
C PHE A 308 16.90 -8.67 9.80
N ARG A 309 17.43 -9.75 10.38
CA ARG A 309 16.69 -10.63 11.28
C ARG A 309 16.18 -9.89 12.53
N ARG A 310 16.95 -8.96 13.05
CA ARG A 310 16.55 -8.13 14.20
C ARG A 310 15.42 -7.18 13.84
N ALA A 311 15.52 -6.48 12.70
CA ALA A 311 14.47 -5.59 12.19
C ALA A 311 13.17 -6.36 11.96
N ALA A 312 13.24 -7.53 11.30
CA ALA A 312 12.09 -8.38 11.04
C ALA A 312 11.41 -8.84 12.35
N ARG A 313 12.19 -9.33 13.33
CA ARG A 313 11.64 -9.77 14.63
C ARG A 313 10.96 -8.63 15.40
N LEU A 314 11.60 -7.46 15.46
CA LEU A 314 11.04 -6.32 16.17
C LEU A 314 9.76 -5.81 15.51
N SER A 315 9.75 -5.69 14.18
CA SER A 315 8.56 -5.26 13.43
C SER A 315 7.41 -6.25 13.61
N LEU A 316 7.68 -7.56 13.53
CA LEU A 316 6.68 -8.59 13.77
C LEU A 316 6.14 -8.55 15.21
N ALA A 317 7.03 -8.41 16.21
CA ALA A 317 6.62 -8.32 17.61
C ALA A 317 5.73 -7.11 17.88
N TRP A 318 6.05 -5.95 17.31
CA TRP A 318 5.24 -4.75 17.44
C TRP A 318 3.92 -4.86 16.67
N CYS A 319 3.90 -5.43 15.46
CA CYS A 319 2.64 -5.74 14.75
C CYS A 319 1.72 -6.63 15.56
N LEU A 320 2.26 -7.70 16.16
CA LEU A 320 1.48 -8.62 17.00
C LEU A 320 0.98 -7.93 18.28
N ALA A 321 1.81 -7.14 18.95
CA ALA A 321 1.42 -6.40 20.14
C ALA A 321 0.29 -5.41 19.86
N PHE A 322 0.42 -4.62 18.78
CA PHE A 322 -0.62 -3.67 18.38
C PHE A 322 -1.86 -4.38 17.82
N GLY A 323 -1.70 -5.40 16.98
CA GLY A 323 -2.83 -6.20 16.49
C GLY A 323 -3.62 -6.83 17.62
N GLY A 324 -2.92 -7.36 18.64
CA GLY A 324 -3.55 -7.88 19.87
C GLY A 324 -4.23 -6.81 20.71
N ALA A 325 -3.59 -5.66 20.89
CA ALA A 325 -4.18 -4.53 21.62
C ALA A 325 -5.44 -4.00 20.92
N ILE A 326 -5.41 -3.87 19.59
CA ILE A 326 -6.57 -3.45 18.79
C ILE A 326 -7.67 -4.51 18.84
N ALA A 327 -7.34 -5.79 18.74
CA ALA A 327 -8.31 -6.89 18.88
C ALA A 327 -8.99 -6.85 20.25
N GLY A 328 -8.21 -6.66 21.32
CA GLY A 328 -8.74 -6.49 22.68
C GLY A 328 -9.63 -5.26 22.82
N LEU A 329 -9.22 -4.12 22.26
CA LEU A 329 -10.01 -2.89 22.26
C LEU A 329 -11.34 -3.08 21.52
N PHE A 330 -11.32 -3.74 20.36
CA PHE A 330 -12.54 -4.02 19.58
C PHE A 330 -13.44 -5.03 20.25
N TRP A 331 -12.87 -6.04 20.92
CA TRP A 331 -13.64 -6.98 21.71
C TRP A 331 -14.36 -6.32 22.90
N LEU A 332 -13.65 -5.46 23.64
CA LEU A 332 -14.18 -4.78 24.83
C LEU A 332 -15.07 -3.57 24.50
N GLY A 333 -14.78 -2.86 23.41
CA GLY A 333 -15.45 -1.61 23.03
C GLY A 333 -16.37 -1.73 21.81
N GLY A 334 -16.40 -2.88 21.16
CA GLY A 334 -17.11 -3.06 19.90
C GLY A 334 -18.61 -2.85 19.99
N ASP A 335 -19.25 -3.24 21.09
CA ASP A 335 -20.67 -2.99 21.30
C ASP A 335 -20.99 -1.49 21.28
N ARG A 336 -20.17 -0.67 21.96
CA ARG A 336 -20.34 0.79 21.97
C ARG A 336 -20.10 1.40 20.60
N PHE A 337 -19.12 0.86 19.85
CA PHE A 337 -18.86 1.30 18.48
C PHE A 337 -20.04 0.98 17.57
N ILE A 338 -20.61 -0.24 17.64
CA ILE A 338 -21.79 -0.65 16.89
C ILE A 338 -22.97 0.29 17.19
N ASP A 339 -23.21 0.58 18.48
CA ASP A 339 -24.29 1.48 18.91
C ASP A 339 -24.10 2.92 18.42
N ALA A 340 -22.88 3.37 18.27
CA ALA A 340 -22.55 4.71 17.75
C ALA A 340 -22.72 4.81 16.24
N VAL A 341 -22.46 3.71 15.50
CA VAL A 341 -22.48 3.72 14.03
C VAL A 341 -23.89 3.51 13.45
N THR A 342 -24.71 2.70 14.11
CA THR A 342 -26.07 2.42 13.61
C THR A 342 -27.13 2.46 14.72
N THR A 343 -28.35 2.91 14.38
CA THR A 343 -29.51 2.89 15.28
C THR A 343 -30.46 1.71 15.00
N ASN A 344 -30.26 0.97 13.90
CA ASN A 344 -31.09 -0.16 13.54
C ASN A 344 -30.83 -1.36 14.47
N ALA A 345 -31.86 -1.85 15.16
CA ALA A 345 -31.75 -2.90 16.17
C ALA A 345 -31.29 -4.25 15.59
N GLU A 346 -31.79 -4.64 14.41
CA GLU A 346 -31.44 -5.90 13.76
C GLU A 346 -29.98 -5.90 13.29
N VAL A 347 -29.53 -4.76 12.75
CA VAL A 347 -28.12 -4.58 12.34
C VAL A 347 -27.20 -4.63 13.55
N ARG A 348 -27.59 -4.01 14.68
CA ARG A 348 -26.83 -4.06 15.94
C ARG A 348 -26.69 -5.49 16.45
N GLU A 349 -27.79 -6.23 16.51
CA GLU A 349 -27.80 -7.61 16.99
C GLU A 349 -26.93 -8.51 16.11
N THR A 350 -27.12 -8.41 14.78
CA THR A 350 -26.30 -9.16 13.81
C THR A 350 -24.81 -8.79 13.91
N ALA A 351 -24.48 -7.50 14.04
CA ALA A 351 -23.08 -7.06 14.17
C ALA A 351 -22.45 -7.58 15.49
N ARG A 352 -23.18 -7.57 16.61
CA ARG A 352 -22.68 -8.13 17.87
C ARG A 352 -22.46 -9.64 17.79
N HIS A 353 -23.32 -10.37 17.08
CA HIS A 353 -23.15 -11.81 16.85
C HIS A 353 -21.81 -12.13 16.14
N TYR A 354 -21.40 -11.29 15.17
CA TYR A 354 -20.14 -11.45 14.42
C TYR A 354 -19.00 -10.56 14.92
N LEU A 355 -19.11 -9.93 16.07
CA LEU A 355 -18.10 -9.03 16.62
C LEU A 355 -16.78 -9.76 16.91
N LEU A 356 -16.84 -10.98 17.44
CA LEU A 356 -15.63 -11.74 17.78
C LEU A 356 -14.72 -12.01 16.56
N PRO A 357 -15.18 -12.62 15.46
CA PRO A 357 -14.34 -12.81 14.29
C PRO A 357 -13.84 -11.48 13.70
N ALA A 358 -14.64 -10.42 13.71
CA ALA A 358 -14.22 -9.10 13.26
C ALA A 358 -13.14 -8.48 14.17
N ALA A 359 -13.27 -8.62 15.48
CA ALA A 359 -12.28 -8.15 16.44
C ALA A 359 -10.96 -8.93 16.36
N LEU A 360 -11.00 -10.23 16.01
CA LEU A 360 -9.79 -11.05 15.79
C LEU A 360 -9.08 -10.75 14.46
N ALA A 361 -9.75 -10.13 13.49
CA ALA A 361 -9.18 -9.89 12.17
C ALA A 361 -7.90 -9.03 12.21
N PRO A 362 -7.75 -7.94 12.99
CA PRO A 362 -6.50 -7.20 13.11
C PRO A 362 -5.35 -8.05 13.68
N LEU A 363 -5.61 -8.93 14.64
CA LEU A 363 -4.60 -9.83 15.17
C LEU A 363 -4.16 -10.86 14.11
N ALA A 364 -5.10 -11.46 13.40
CA ALA A 364 -4.81 -12.37 12.29
C ALA A 364 -4.06 -11.67 11.15
N ALA A 365 -4.35 -10.37 10.92
CA ALA A 365 -3.67 -9.55 9.92
C ALA A 365 -2.26 -9.10 10.34
N ALA A 366 -1.93 -9.08 11.64
CA ALA A 366 -0.65 -8.57 12.14
C ALA A 366 0.56 -9.28 11.51
N VAL A 367 0.49 -10.61 11.38
CA VAL A 367 1.57 -11.41 10.79
C VAL A 367 1.74 -11.10 9.30
N PRO A 368 0.71 -11.19 8.43
CA PRO A 368 0.88 -10.89 7.02
C PRO A 368 1.24 -9.43 6.73
N PHE A 369 0.78 -8.45 7.53
CA PHE A 369 1.17 -7.05 7.36
C PHE A 369 2.66 -6.85 7.67
N ALA A 370 3.17 -7.42 8.77
CA ALA A 370 4.60 -7.36 9.08
C ALA A 370 5.45 -7.99 7.97
N PHE A 371 5.06 -9.18 7.51
CA PHE A 371 5.77 -9.86 6.43
C PHE A 371 5.66 -9.14 5.09
N ASP A 372 4.56 -8.47 4.81
CA ASP A 372 4.47 -7.64 3.59
C ASP A 372 5.57 -6.57 3.56
N GLY A 373 5.76 -5.84 4.66
CA GLY A 373 6.85 -4.88 4.77
C GLY A 373 8.22 -5.55 4.62
N ILE A 374 8.47 -6.68 5.31
CA ILE A 374 9.73 -7.42 5.21
C ILE A 374 10.00 -7.88 3.77
N TYR A 375 8.98 -8.44 3.10
CA TYR A 375 9.13 -8.98 1.74
C TYR A 375 9.32 -7.89 0.69
N VAL A 376 8.64 -6.75 0.84
CA VAL A 376 8.84 -5.60 -0.04
C VAL A 376 10.22 -4.99 0.18
N GLY A 377 10.64 -4.77 1.43
CA GLY A 377 11.97 -4.28 1.76
C GLY A 377 13.08 -5.18 1.23
N ALA A 378 12.92 -6.48 1.32
CA ALA A 378 13.84 -7.47 0.77
C ALA A 378 13.70 -7.68 -0.75
N THR A 379 12.68 -7.09 -1.40
CA THR A 379 12.30 -7.34 -2.80
C THR A 379 12.00 -8.82 -3.12
N TRP A 380 11.45 -9.56 -2.15
CA TRP A 380 10.98 -10.94 -2.34
C TRP A 380 9.55 -10.99 -2.90
N THR A 381 9.25 -10.08 -3.81
CA THR A 381 7.89 -9.83 -4.30
C THR A 381 7.28 -11.00 -5.06
N ARG A 382 8.10 -11.79 -5.79
CA ARG A 382 7.65 -13.02 -6.44
C ARG A 382 7.14 -14.05 -5.43
N ALA A 383 7.86 -14.24 -4.32
CA ALA A 383 7.43 -15.14 -3.25
C ALA A 383 6.13 -14.63 -2.61
N MET A 384 6.05 -13.33 -2.32
CA MET A 384 4.87 -12.67 -1.78
C MET A 384 3.63 -12.86 -2.68
N ARG A 385 3.74 -12.65 -3.99
CA ARG A 385 2.68 -12.88 -4.97
C ARG A 385 2.22 -14.34 -4.99
N ASN A 386 3.17 -15.28 -5.05
CA ASN A 386 2.84 -16.70 -5.13
C ASN A 386 2.16 -17.20 -3.85
N LEU A 387 2.62 -16.74 -2.68
CA LEU A 387 1.99 -17.05 -1.40
C LEU A 387 0.59 -16.43 -1.28
N MET A 388 0.40 -15.20 -1.79
CA MET A 388 -0.93 -14.60 -1.86
C MET A 388 -1.87 -15.39 -2.76
N LEU A 389 -1.40 -15.86 -3.93
CA LEU A 389 -2.18 -16.70 -4.82
C LEU A 389 -2.61 -18.00 -4.13
N ALA A 390 -1.68 -18.68 -3.44
CA ALA A 390 -1.99 -19.87 -2.67
C ALA A 390 -3.01 -19.62 -1.55
N ALA A 391 -2.86 -18.50 -0.82
CA ALA A 391 -3.79 -18.11 0.24
C ALA A 391 -5.18 -17.77 -0.32
N THR A 392 -5.25 -17.10 -1.48
CA THR A 392 -6.53 -16.79 -2.16
C THR A 392 -7.22 -18.05 -2.67
N LEU A 393 -6.48 -19.04 -3.18
CA LEU A 393 -7.04 -20.35 -3.55
C LEU A 393 -7.57 -21.10 -2.33
N ALA A 394 -6.82 -21.13 -1.23
CA ALA A 394 -7.27 -21.71 0.03
C ALA A 394 -8.53 -21.01 0.56
N TYR A 395 -8.56 -19.67 0.50
CA TYR A 395 -9.75 -18.88 0.82
C TYR A 395 -10.97 -19.31 -0.02
N GLY A 396 -10.81 -19.44 -1.34
CA GLY A 396 -11.89 -19.87 -2.23
C GLY A 396 -12.43 -21.25 -1.90
N VAL A 397 -11.54 -22.21 -1.59
CA VAL A 397 -11.93 -23.57 -1.19
C VAL A 397 -12.67 -23.57 0.15
N ILE A 398 -12.15 -22.89 1.17
CA ILE A 398 -12.78 -22.80 2.49
C ILE A 398 -14.13 -22.09 2.38
N LEU A 399 -14.19 -21.01 1.60
CA LEU A 399 -15.42 -20.27 1.35
C LEU A 399 -16.49 -21.15 0.67
N ALA A 400 -16.12 -21.89 -0.37
CA ALA A 400 -17.03 -22.81 -1.04
C ALA A 400 -17.52 -23.91 -0.10
N ALA A 401 -16.64 -24.49 0.71
CA ALA A 401 -16.99 -25.51 1.68
C ALA A 401 -17.95 -24.99 2.77
N THR A 402 -17.66 -23.82 3.36
CA THR A 402 -18.49 -23.24 4.42
C THR A 402 -19.83 -22.76 3.90
N GLN A 403 -19.90 -22.20 2.69
CA GLN A 403 -21.17 -21.83 2.06
C GLN A 403 -21.98 -23.05 1.66
N GLY A 404 -21.33 -24.10 1.11
CA GLY A 404 -21.98 -25.37 0.79
C GLY A 404 -22.50 -26.11 2.03
N ALA A 405 -21.88 -25.95 3.18
CA ALA A 405 -22.33 -26.47 4.47
C ALA A 405 -23.41 -25.60 5.16
N GLY A 406 -23.82 -24.49 4.54
CA GLY A 406 -24.88 -23.63 5.08
C GLY A 406 -24.45 -22.69 6.23
N TRP A 407 -23.13 -22.45 6.40
CA TRP A 407 -22.63 -21.58 7.49
C TRP A 407 -22.90 -20.09 7.28
N GLY A 408 -23.39 -19.69 6.11
CA GLY A 408 -23.77 -18.31 5.82
C GLY A 408 -22.67 -17.28 6.17
N ASN A 409 -23.05 -16.25 6.91
CA ASN A 409 -22.12 -15.18 7.29
C ASN A 409 -20.99 -15.60 8.23
N ALA A 410 -21.20 -16.60 9.09
CA ALA A 410 -20.11 -17.17 9.90
C ALA A 410 -19.03 -17.78 9.02
N GLY A 411 -19.42 -18.48 7.94
CA GLY A 411 -18.51 -19.02 6.95
C GLY A 411 -17.73 -17.94 6.20
N LEU A 412 -18.34 -16.76 5.93
CA LEU A 412 -17.65 -15.62 5.32
C LEU A 412 -16.52 -15.11 6.22
N TRP A 413 -16.81 -14.83 7.50
CA TRP A 413 -15.81 -14.35 8.46
C TRP A 413 -14.71 -15.38 8.72
N LEU A 414 -15.06 -16.66 8.88
CA LEU A 414 -14.07 -17.72 9.05
C LEU A 414 -13.14 -17.83 7.85
N SER A 415 -13.70 -17.79 6.63
CA SER A 415 -12.91 -17.82 5.40
C SER A 415 -11.98 -16.63 5.28
N PHE A 416 -12.43 -15.43 5.66
CA PHE A 416 -11.59 -14.23 5.66
C PHE A 416 -10.45 -14.33 6.69
N LEU A 417 -10.71 -14.80 7.90
CA LEU A 417 -9.66 -15.08 8.89
C LEU A 417 -8.68 -16.15 8.40
N ALA A 418 -9.19 -17.18 7.72
CA ALA A 418 -8.35 -18.22 7.11
C ALA A 418 -7.45 -17.65 5.99
N LEU A 419 -7.94 -16.70 5.17
CA LEU A 419 -7.12 -15.99 4.18
C LEU A 419 -5.93 -15.27 4.86
N LEU A 420 -6.22 -14.51 5.93
CA LEU A 420 -5.18 -13.78 6.67
C LEU A 420 -4.19 -14.75 7.33
N GLY A 421 -4.69 -15.82 7.96
CA GLY A 421 -3.87 -16.85 8.60
C GLY A 421 -3.00 -17.61 7.60
N ALA A 422 -3.57 -18.10 6.50
CA ALA A 422 -2.85 -18.84 5.46
C ALA A 422 -1.73 -18.00 4.83
N ARG A 423 -2.02 -16.72 4.59
CA ARG A 423 -1.04 -15.76 4.09
C ARG A 423 0.10 -15.55 5.07
N GLY A 424 -0.19 -15.28 6.35
CA GLY A 424 0.82 -15.08 7.38
C GLY A 424 1.67 -16.34 7.64
N ILE A 425 1.03 -17.51 7.74
CA ILE A 425 1.73 -18.79 7.94
C ILE A 425 2.61 -19.09 6.72
N GLY A 426 2.10 -18.96 5.50
CA GLY A 426 2.87 -19.20 4.28
C GLY A 426 4.11 -18.31 4.20
N GLN A 427 3.98 -17.02 4.52
CA GLN A 427 5.09 -16.08 4.56
C GLN A 427 6.11 -16.45 5.66
N ALA A 428 5.64 -16.82 6.85
CA ALA A 428 6.50 -17.22 7.97
C ALA A 428 7.29 -18.51 7.65
N LEU A 429 6.67 -19.49 7.01
CA LEU A 429 7.32 -20.74 6.61
C LEU A 429 8.36 -20.55 5.50
N ALA A 430 8.10 -19.64 4.55
CA ALA A 430 9.03 -19.35 3.46
C ALA A 430 10.21 -18.45 3.90
N TYR A 431 10.04 -17.66 4.97
CA TYR A 431 11.00 -16.66 5.44
C TYR A 431 12.42 -17.22 5.69
N PRO A 432 12.64 -18.35 6.42
CA PRO A 432 13.99 -18.85 6.69
C PRO A 432 14.77 -19.21 5.41
N GLY A 433 14.08 -19.85 4.46
CA GLY A 433 14.67 -20.23 3.17
C GLY A 433 15.04 -19.01 2.29
N LEU A 434 14.23 -17.96 2.33
CA LEU A 434 14.50 -16.72 1.62
C LEU A 434 15.69 -15.97 2.23
N VAL A 435 15.79 -15.93 3.56
CA VAL A 435 16.94 -15.35 4.25
C VAL A 435 18.23 -16.09 3.89
N ALA A 436 18.25 -17.41 3.98
CA ALA A 436 19.41 -18.23 3.66
C ALA A 436 19.91 -18.01 2.21
N ARG A 437 19.00 -17.84 1.26
CA ARG A 437 19.34 -17.55 -0.14
C ARG A 437 19.86 -16.13 -0.35
N SER A 438 19.40 -15.17 0.44
CA SER A 438 19.77 -13.75 0.31
C SER A 438 21.07 -13.40 1.01
N PHE A 439 21.44 -14.18 2.05
CA PHE A 439 22.65 -14.02 2.83
C PHE A 439 23.46 -15.34 2.82
N PRO A 440 24.07 -15.71 1.67
CA PRO A 440 24.85 -16.94 1.61
C PRO A 440 26.05 -16.86 2.58
N ALA A 441 26.30 -17.98 3.26
CA ALA A 441 27.48 -18.09 4.14
C ALA A 441 28.76 -17.77 3.34
N PRO A 442 29.76 -17.11 3.95
CA PRO A 442 31.04 -16.89 3.28
C PRO A 442 31.64 -18.24 2.88
N VAL A 443 31.99 -18.37 1.59
CA VAL A 443 32.69 -19.57 1.10
C VAL A 443 34.01 -19.71 1.90
N PRO A 444 34.24 -20.82 2.60
CA PRO A 444 35.47 -20.99 3.34
C PRO A 444 36.66 -20.85 2.40
N LEU A 445 37.69 -20.10 2.81
CA LEU A 445 38.89 -19.82 2.02
C LEU A 445 39.57 -21.10 1.49
N SER A 446 39.41 -22.23 2.19
CA SER A 446 39.86 -23.54 1.76
C SER A 446 39.19 -24.03 0.44
N ALA A 447 37.92 -23.73 0.23
CA ALA A 447 37.21 -24.10 -1.01
C ALA A 447 37.62 -23.18 -2.18
N ALA A 448 37.91 -21.92 -1.92
CA ALA A 448 38.39 -20.97 -2.93
C ALA A 448 39.80 -21.30 -3.44
N LEU A 449 40.65 -21.83 -2.58
CA LEU A 449 42.01 -22.27 -2.92
C LEU A 449 41.99 -23.55 -3.78
N VAL A 450 41.03 -24.45 -3.54
CA VAL A 450 40.86 -25.67 -4.33
C VAL A 450 40.27 -25.39 -5.72
N ALA A 451 39.38 -24.42 -5.85
CA ALA A 451 38.82 -24.00 -7.14
C ALA A 451 39.78 -23.16 -7.99
N GLY A 452 40.75 -22.47 -7.36
CA GLY A 452 41.81 -21.66 -8.01
C GLY A 452 43.02 -22.44 -8.53
N GLY A 453 43.07 -23.75 -8.31
CA GLY A 453 44.24 -24.60 -8.62
C GLY A 453 44.48 -24.98 -10.09
N ARG A 454 43.68 -24.47 -11.04
CA ARG A 454 44.01 -24.60 -12.47
C ARG A 454 44.46 -23.26 -13.02
N ARG A 455 45.77 -22.93 -12.88
CA ARG A 455 46.40 -21.91 -13.72
C ARG A 455 46.35 -22.40 -15.18
N PRO A 456 45.86 -21.64 -16.14
CA PRO A 456 46.17 -21.93 -17.54
C PRO A 456 47.69 -21.67 -17.74
N ASP A 457 48.37 -22.68 -18.24
CA ASP A 457 49.76 -22.59 -18.66
C ASP A 457 49.90 -21.43 -19.70
N LEU A 458 50.43 -20.31 -19.24
CA LEU A 458 50.97 -19.27 -20.11
C LEU A 458 52.34 -19.79 -20.61
N ARG A 459 52.30 -20.58 -21.70
CA ARG A 459 53.51 -20.82 -22.52
C ARG A 459 53.94 -19.49 -23.12
N LEU A 460 54.93 -18.88 -22.47
CA LEU A 460 55.71 -17.83 -23.12
C LEU A 460 56.43 -18.45 -24.31
N GLY A 461 55.89 -18.22 -25.52
CA GLY A 461 56.61 -18.45 -26.75
C GLY A 461 57.80 -17.49 -26.84
N ARG A 462 59.00 -18.03 -26.68
CA ARG A 462 60.19 -17.38 -27.15
C ARG A 462 60.13 -17.34 -28.65
N HIS A 463 60.14 -16.19 -29.26
CA HIS A 463 60.59 -15.98 -30.60
C HIS A 463 61.96 -15.27 -30.52
N ASP A 464 62.99 -16.08 -30.78
CA ASP A 464 64.26 -15.61 -31.29
C ASP A 464 64.09 -15.29 -32.78
N ALA A 465 64.51 -14.12 -33.19
CA ALA A 465 65.14 -13.64 -34.39
C ALA A 465 64.79 -12.17 -34.73
#